data_904848a97649b5ea78831ea7c31f148b
#
_entry.id   904848a97649b5ea78831ea7c31f148b
#
_cell.length_a   1.000
_cell.length_b   1.000
_cell.length_c   1.000
_cell.angle_alpha   90.00
_cell.angle_beta   90.00
_cell.angle_gamma   90.00
#
_symmetry.space_group_name_H-M   'P 1'
#
loop_
_entity.id
_entity.type
_entity.pdbx_description
1 polymer ?
#
loop_
_entity_poly.entity_id
_entity_poly.type
_entity_poly.pdbx_seq_one_letter_code
_entity_poly.pdbx_strand_id
1 'polypeptide(L)'
;MIKKTLFWLSSIVTILSFAFHGFAADVKWDMANEYQESSIHGEGQKVFSSVLADKSGGSIVITNHFGGSIGYKSKEHFDAVGDGALPIANTSMGQVAGIEPIFLLSSLPFLVGSAEEAKLLWEVAKPHYEKVFDKHNQVLLYASPWPPAGIWSKKPVLSSGDLSGLKIRAWDASGTSTLKTAGAAAVQMSWADVVPQLS
;
A
#
# COMPACT_ATOMS: atom_id res chain seq x y z
N MET A 1 65.55 -52.12 -32.46
CA MET A 1 64.10 -52.28 -32.24
C MET A 1 63.71 -51.42 -31.07
N ILE A 2 63.17 -50.21 -31.27
CA ILE A 2 62.82 -49.25 -30.28
C ILE A 2 61.29 -49.19 -30.21
N LYS A 3 60.74 -49.65 -29.08
CA LYS A 3 59.30 -49.55 -28.82
C LYS A 3 59.00 -48.16 -28.33
N LYS A 4 58.26 -47.39 -29.12
CA LYS A 4 57.71 -46.11 -28.74
C LYS A 4 56.44 -46.34 -27.89
N THR A 5 56.53 -46.09 -26.58
CA THR A 5 55.36 -46.01 -25.69
C THR A 5 54.73 -44.65 -25.82
N LEU A 6 53.51 -44.66 -26.35
CA LEU A 6 52.68 -43.46 -26.50
C LEU A 6 51.99 -43.19 -25.15
N PHE A 7 52.38 -42.09 -24.49
CA PHE A 7 51.74 -41.62 -23.28
C PHE A 7 50.50 -40.81 -23.67
N TRP A 8 49.34 -41.33 -23.37
CA TRP A 8 48.08 -40.59 -23.46
C TRP A 8 47.95 -39.74 -22.19
N LEU A 9 48.18 -38.43 -22.27
CA LEU A 9 47.77 -37.49 -21.27
C LEU A 9 46.27 -37.23 -21.44
N SER A 10 45.48 -37.86 -20.59
CA SER A 10 44.08 -37.54 -20.44
C SER A 10 43.92 -36.28 -19.61
N SER A 11 43.73 -35.14 -20.25
CA SER A 11 43.37 -33.87 -19.60
C SER A 11 41.96 -33.95 -19.11
N ILE A 12 41.75 -34.24 -17.85
CA ILE A 12 40.47 -34.09 -17.15
C ILE A 12 40.22 -32.59 -16.98
N VAL A 13 39.51 -31.98 -17.89
CA VAL A 13 38.95 -30.65 -17.72
C VAL A 13 37.80 -30.77 -16.71
N THR A 14 38.09 -30.50 -15.46
CA THR A 14 37.06 -30.35 -14.41
C THR A 14 36.35 -29.04 -14.69
N ILE A 15 35.22 -29.09 -15.40
CA ILE A 15 34.30 -27.97 -15.53
C ILE A 15 33.67 -27.80 -14.14
N LEU A 16 34.18 -26.84 -13.37
CA LEU A 16 33.51 -26.33 -12.17
C LEU A 16 32.24 -25.62 -12.67
N SER A 17 31.17 -26.38 -12.79
CA SER A 17 29.82 -25.82 -12.95
C SER A 17 29.51 -25.08 -11.63
N PHE A 18 29.77 -23.78 -11.59
CA PHE A 18 29.14 -22.90 -10.64
C PHE A 18 27.63 -22.96 -10.94
N ALA A 19 26.95 -23.90 -10.32
CA ALA A 19 25.53 -23.87 -10.22
C ALA A 19 25.19 -22.59 -9.46
N PHE A 20 24.86 -21.51 -10.20
CA PHE A 20 24.11 -20.41 -9.64
C PHE A 20 22.81 -21.05 -9.11
N HIS A 21 22.80 -21.41 -7.86
CA HIS A 21 21.58 -21.67 -7.14
C HIS A 21 20.86 -20.31 -7.12
N GLY A 22 20.05 -20.06 -8.13
CA GLY A 22 19.03 -19.05 -8.04
C GLY A 22 18.19 -19.45 -6.83
N PHE A 23 18.34 -18.75 -5.72
CA PHE A 23 17.46 -18.93 -4.57
C PHE A 23 16.06 -18.60 -5.08
N ALA A 24 15.25 -19.63 -5.32
CA ALA A 24 13.83 -19.41 -5.47
C ALA A 24 13.35 -18.79 -4.14
N ALA A 25 12.59 -17.71 -4.20
CA ALA A 25 12.06 -17.11 -2.99
C ALA A 25 11.23 -18.16 -2.24
N ASP A 26 11.52 -18.35 -0.95
CA ASP A 26 10.78 -19.28 -0.09
C ASP A 26 9.35 -18.79 0.14
N VAL A 27 9.18 -17.47 0.15
CA VAL A 27 7.91 -16.78 0.34
C VAL A 27 7.66 -15.81 -0.81
N LYS A 28 6.51 -15.95 -1.46
CA LYS A 28 6.05 -15.04 -2.51
C LYS A 28 4.70 -14.49 -2.11
N TRP A 29 4.61 -13.17 -2.00
CA TRP A 29 3.39 -12.49 -1.65
C TRP A 29 2.92 -11.57 -2.77
N ASP A 30 1.61 -11.54 -2.98
CA ASP A 30 0.95 -10.54 -3.80
C ASP A 30 0.45 -9.41 -2.90
N MET A 31 0.94 -8.18 -3.12
CA MET A 31 0.57 -7.01 -2.33
C MET A 31 -0.40 -6.12 -3.09
N ALA A 32 -1.63 -6.05 -2.61
CA ALA A 32 -2.68 -5.23 -3.21
C ALA A 32 -2.51 -3.74 -2.86
N ASN A 33 -2.76 -2.87 -3.85
CA ASN A 33 -2.86 -1.43 -3.68
C ASN A 33 -3.92 -0.88 -4.65
N GLU A 34 -4.88 -0.12 -4.14
CA GLU A 34 -5.91 0.52 -4.97
C GLU A 34 -5.35 1.72 -5.76
N TYR A 35 -4.26 2.33 -5.28
CA TYR A 35 -3.69 3.52 -5.89
C TYR A 35 -2.69 3.20 -6.99
N GLN A 36 -2.41 4.19 -7.84
CA GLN A 36 -1.49 4.06 -8.96
C GLN A 36 -0.05 3.86 -8.47
N GLU A 37 0.75 3.17 -9.28
CA GLU A 37 2.17 2.95 -9.04
C GLU A 37 2.96 4.25 -8.81
N SER A 38 2.62 5.31 -9.55
CA SER A 38 3.25 6.63 -9.45
C SER A 38 2.79 7.47 -8.26
N SER A 39 1.88 6.97 -7.44
CA SER A 39 1.47 7.65 -6.21
C SER A 39 2.54 7.51 -5.13
N ILE A 40 2.56 8.43 -4.14
CA ILE A 40 3.49 8.34 -3.00
C ILE A 40 3.39 6.97 -2.28
N HIS A 41 2.20 6.39 -2.24
CA HIS A 41 1.99 5.07 -1.64
C HIS A 41 2.48 3.94 -2.54
N GLY A 42 2.37 4.09 -3.86
CA GLY A 42 2.94 3.16 -4.83
C GLY A 42 4.46 3.14 -4.74
N GLU A 43 5.08 4.32 -4.69
CA GLU A 43 6.54 4.44 -4.52
C GLU A 43 6.98 3.85 -3.17
N GLY A 44 6.30 4.18 -2.07
CA GLY A 44 6.59 3.62 -0.76
C GLY A 44 6.48 2.09 -0.73
N GLN A 45 5.49 1.54 -1.41
CA GLN A 45 5.31 0.09 -1.54
C GLN A 45 6.46 -0.57 -2.30
N LYS A 46 6.94 0.02 -3.39
CA LYS A 46 8.11 -0.48 -4.14
C LYS A 46 9.37 -0.47 -3.27
N VAL A 47 9.59 0.61 -2.53
CA VAL A 47 10.72 0.72 -1.58
C VAL A 47 10.63 -0.37 -0.52
N PHE A 48 9.45 -0.55 0.09
CA PHE A 48 9.24 -1.61 1.09
C PHE A 48 9.55 -2.99 0.51
N SER A 49 9.03 -3.31 -0.66
CA SER A 49 9.23 -4.62 -1.32
C SER A 49 10.71 -4.88 -1.64
N SER A 50 11.42 -3.85 -2.14
CA SER A 50 12.85 -3.94 -2.43
C SER A 50 13.68 -4.14 -1.17
N VAL A 51 13.45 -3.34 -0.14
CA VAL A 51 14.17 -3.44 1.14
C VAL A 51 13.93 -4.80 1.81
N LEU A 52 12.71 -5.32 1.72
CA LEU A 52 12.38 -6.63 2.28
C LEU A 52 13.11 -7.76 1.53
N ALA A 53 13.12 -7.71 0.20
CA ALA A 53 13.87 -8.68 -0.61
C ALA A 53 15.37 -8.64 -0.29
N ASP A 54 15.97 -7.46 -0.22
CA ASP A 54 17.38 -7.30 0.12
C ASP A 54 17.70 -7.82 1.53
N LYS A 55 16.90 -7.45 2.53
CA LYS A 55 17.12 -7.84 3.93
C LYS A 55 16.88 -9.33 4.18
N SER A 56 16.01 -9.95 3.41
CA SER A 56 15.75 -11.40 3.48
C SER A 56 16.71 -12.24 2.63
N GLY A 57 17.69 -11.60 1.94
CA GLY A 57 18.56 -12.31 1.00
C GLY A 57 17.79 -12.93 -0.18
N GLY A 58 16.65 -12.36 -0.55
CA GLY A 58 15.78 -12.84 -1.62
C GLY A 58 14.83 -13.97 -1.22
N SER A 59 14.81 -14.38 0.07
CA SER A 59 13.89 -15.44 0.53
C SER A 59 12.43 -14.98 0.60
N ILE A 60 12.18 -13.66 0.71
CA ILE A 60 10.84 -13.08 0.66
C ILE A 60 10.76 -12.12 -0.52
N VAL A 61 9.84 -12.37 -1.44
CA VAL A 61 9.59 -11.53 -2.61
C VAL A 61 8.13 -11.10 -2.67
N ILE A 62 7.92 -9.80 -2.87
CA ILE A 62 6.59 -9.22 -3.05
C ILE A 62 6.36 -8.85 -4.51
N THR A 63 5.28 -9.36 -5.09
CA THR A 63 4.73 -8.86 -6.35
C THR A 63 3.75 -7.73 -6.04
N ASN A 64 4.07 -6.53 -6.51
CA ASN A 64 3.23 -5.35 -6.28
C ASN A 64 2.11 -5.25 -7.32
N HIS A 65 0.87 -5.08 -6.87
CA HIS A 65 -0.31 -4.89 -7.70
C HIS A 65 -0.95 -3.54 -7.42
N PHE A 66 -0.95 -2.66 -8.43
CA PHE A 66 -1.44 -1.29 -8.32
C PHE A 66 -2.78 -1.10 -9.03
N GLY A 67 -3.47 -0.01 -8.71
CA GLY A 67 -4.72 0.38 -9.36
C GLY A 67 -5.88 -0.59 -9.15
N GLY A 68 -5.84 -1.41 -8.11
CA GLY A 68 -6.85 -2.44 -7.87
C GLY A 68 -6.80 -3.61 -8.86
N SER A 69 -5.67 -3.83 -9.54
CA SER A 69 -5.52 -4.79 -10.65
C SER A 69 -5.83 -6.24 -10.30
N ILE A 70 -5.75 -6.63 -9.02
CA ILE A 70 -6.13 -7.97 -8.55
C ILE A 70 -7.53 -8.02 -7.93
N GLY A 71 -8.36 -7.00 -8.20
CA GLY A 71 -9.78 -6.99 -7.89
C GLY A 71 -10.15 -6.52 -6.48
N TYR A 72 -9.19 -6.15 -5.64
CA TYR A 72 -9.45 -5.63 -4.28
C TYR A 72 -9.31 -4.11 -4.23
N LYS A 73 -10.28 -3.45 -3.57
CA LYS A 73 -10.25 -2.02 -3.23
C LYS A 73 -9.90 -1.83 -1.76
N SER A 74 -9.46 -0.63 -1.38
CA SER A 74 -9.02 -0.35 0.00
C SER A 74 -10.03 -0.78 1.08
N LYS A 75 -11.31 -0.63 0.84
CA LYS A 75 -12.38 -1.03 1.78
C LYS A 75 -12.46 -2.55 2.02
N GLU A 76 -11.91 -3.35 1.11
CA GLU A 76 -11.94 -4.83 1.14
C GLU A 76 -10.63 -5.41 1.68
N HIS A 77 -9.55 -4.61 1.70
CA HIS A 77 -8.22 -5.09 2.07
C HIS A 77 -8.16 -5.63 3.51
N PHE A 78 -8.85 -4.97 4.44
CA PHE A 78 -8.79 -5.34 5.85
C PHE A 78 -9.33 -6.76 6.08
N ASP A 79 -10.52 -7.04 5.56
CA ASP A 79 -11.13 -8.37 5.67
C ASP A 79 -10.34 -9.40 4.86
N ALA A 80 -9.94 -9.07 3.62
CA ALA A 80 -9.18 -9.98 2.77
C ALA A 80 -7.83 -10.42 3.38
N VAL A 81 -7.15 -9.53 4.10
CA VAL A 81 -5.91 -9.88 4.81
C VAL A 81 -6.23 -10.69 6.07
N GLY A 82 -7.22 -10.28 6.86
CA GLY A 82 -7.63 -10.99 8.08
C GLY A 82 -8.09 -12.43 7.81
N ASP A 83 -8.78 -12.65 6.71
CA ASP A 83 -9.27 -13.96 6.26
C ASP A 83 -8.20 -14.79 5.52
N GLY A 84 -7.03 -14.21 5.25
CA GLY A 84 -5.94 -14.88 4.53
C GLY A 84 -6.14 -14.98 3.01
N ALA A 85 -7.13 -14.27 2.44
CA ALA A 85 -7.32 -14.19 0.98
C ALA A 85 -6.22 -13.36 0.31
N LEU A 86 -5.66 -12.39 1.04
CA LEU A 86 -4.46 -11.65 0.68
C LEU A 86 -3.40 -11.80 1.78
N PRO A 87 -2.14 -12.07 1.43
CA PRO A 87 -1.07 -12.12 2.43
C PRO A 87 -0.70 -10.74 2.98
N ILE A 88 -0.88 -9.69 2.17
CA ILE A 88 -0.48 -8.32 2.50
C ILE A 88 -1.22 -7.31 1.60
N ALA A 89 -1.51 -6.12 2.14
CA ALA A 89 -2.11 -5.04 1.37
C ALA A 89 -1.59 -3.67 1.84
N ASN A 90 -1.58 -2.70 0.93
CA ASN A 90 -1.41 -1.28 1.22
C ASN A 90 -2.77 -0.60 1.13
N THR A 91 -3.30 -0.13 2.25
CA THR A 91 -4.68 0.36 2.32
C THR A 91 -4.79 1.74 2.97
N SER A 92 -5.85 2.46 2.63
CA SER A 92 -6.23 3.72 3.27
C SER A 92 -7.06 3.42 4.52
N MET A 93 -6.54 3.75 5.70
CA MET A 93 -7.20 3.46 6.99
C MET A 93 -8.59 4.06 7.10
N GLY A 94 -8.80 5.29 6.66
CA GLY A 94 -10.11 5.93 6.70
C GLY A 94 -11.22 5.17 5.96
N GLN A 95 -10.87 4.36 4.95
CA GLN A 95 -11.86 3.58 4.20
C GLN A 95 -12.40 2.37 4.97
N VAL A 96 -11.65 1.87 5.93
CA VAL A 96 -12.03 0.74 6.78
C VAL A 96 -12.50 1.15 8.18
N ALA A 97 -12.76 2.44 8.37
CA ALA A 97 -13.22 3.00 9.65
C ALA A 97 -14.59 2.49 10.13
N GLY A 98 -15.36 1.87 9.25
CA GLY A 98 -16.59 1.15 9.62
C GLY A 98 -16.33 -0.10 10.47
N ILE A 99 -15.12 -0.66 10.43
CA ILE A 99 -14.70 -1.82 11.23
C ILE A 99 -14.30 -1.34 12.64
N GLU A 100 -13.40 -0.36 12.70
CA GLU A 100 -12.94 0.22 13.95
C GLU A 100 -12.82 1.75 13.82
N PRO A 101 -13.54 2.54 14.64
CA PRO A 101 -13.59 4.00 14.53
C PRO A 101 -12.23 4.70 14.62
N ILE A 102 -11.24 4.08 15.28
CA ILE A 102 -9.90 4.65 15.41
C ILE A 102 -9.24 4.89 14.03
N PHE A 103 -9.64 4.17 13.01
CA PHE A 103 -9.12 4.34 11.66
C PHE A 103 -9.48 5.70 11.02
N LEU A 104 -10.43 6.45 11.61
CA LEU A 104 -10.68 7.84 11.23
C LEU A 104 -9.69 8.84 11.84
N LEU A 105 -8.94 8.47 12.86
CA LEU A 105 -8.09 9.41 13.60
C LEU A 105 -7.16 10.21 12.70
N SER A 106 -6.49 9.54 11.74
CA SER A 106 -5.58 10.18 10.80
C SER A 106 -6.27 11.00 9.70
N SER A 107 -7.60 10.91 9.60
CA SER A 107 -8.41 11.61 8.60
C SER A 107 -9.29 12.71 9.22
N LEU A 108 -9.21 12.94 10.52
CA LEU A 108 -9.99 13.98 11.17
C LEU A 108 -9.55 15.36 10.64
N PRO A 109 -10.50 16.18 10.14
CA PRO A 109 -10.18 17.50 9.63
C PRO A 109 -9.54 18.38 10.72
N PHE A 110 -8.51 19.13 10.32
CA PHE A 110 -7.84 20.13 11.17
C PHE A 110 -7.14 19.57 12.42
N LEU A 111 -6.98 18.25 12.55
CA LEU A 111 -6.32 17.64 13.71
C LEU A 111 -4.81 17.88 13.68
N VAL A 112 -4.20 17.84 12.53
CA VAL A 112 -2.77 18.10 12.31
C VAL A 112 -2.57 19.08 11.15
N GLY A 113 -1.61 19.99 11.28
CA GLY A 113 -1.31 21.02 10.30
C GLY A 113 0.09 20.92 9.68
N SER A 114 0.93 20.00 10.15
CA SER A 114 2.29 19.81 9.67
C SER A 114 2.70 18.34 9.62
N ALA A 115 3.81 18.07 8.92
CA ALA A 115 4.37 16.71 8.87
C ALA A 115 4.89 16.25 10.23
N GLU A 116 5.42 17.19 11.05
CA GLU A 116 5.90 16.94 12.39
C GLU A 116 4.76 16.55 13.32
N GLU A 117 3.64 17.27 13.26
CA GLU A 117 2.43 16.93 14.01
C GLU A 117 1.83 15.59 13.58
N ALA A 118 1.82 15.31 12.27
CA ALA A 118 1.37 14.01 11.74
C ALA A 118 2.25 12.85 12.24
N LYS A 119 3.58 13.07 12.33
CA LYS A 119 4.50 12.08 12.88
C LYS A 119 4.23 11.86 14.37
N LEU A 120 4.04 12.94 15.15
CA LEU A 120 3.73 12.84 16.57
C LEU A 120 2.40 12.11 16.80
N LEU A 121 1.36 12.46 16.02
CA LEU A 121 0.08 11.75 16.05
C LEU A 121 0.27 10.25 15.78
N TRP A 122 1.09 9.92 14.77
CA TRP A 122 1.39 8.52 14.45
C TRP A 122 2.09 7.80 15.62
N GLU A 123 3.09 8.40 16.23
CA GLU A 123 3.81 7.80 17.35
C GLU A 123 2.87 7.47 18.53
N VAL A 124 1.90 8.35 18.81
CA VAL A 124 0.89 8.14 19.87
C VAL A 124 -0.16 7.10 19.43
N ALA A 125 -0.61 7.16 18.18
CA ALA A 125 -1.71 6.32 17.70
C ALA A 125 -1.28 4.88 17.35
N LYS A 126 -0.03 4.68 16.93
CA LYS A 126 0.49 3.39 16.47
C LYS A 126 0.19 2.22 17.42
N PRO A 127 0.44 2.29 18.75
CA PRO A 127 0.14 1.18 19.66
C PRO A 127 -1.36 0.83 19.71
N HIS A 128 -2.23 1.80 19.44
CA HIS A 128 -3.68 1.57 19.38
C HIS A 128 -4.08 0.89 18.09
N TYR A 129 -3.48 1.28 16.95
CA TYR A 129 -3.68 0.59 15.67
C TYR A 129 -3.17 -0.86 15.75
N GLU A 130 -1.99 -1.08 16.27
CA GLU A 130 -1.41 -2.42 16.43
C GLU A 130 -2.34 -3.36 17.21
N LYS A 131 -2.97 -2.89 18.31
CA LYS A 131 -3.95 -3.68 19.05
C LYS A 131 -5.18 -4.05 18.24
N VAL A 132 -5.64 -3.16 17.36
CA VAL A 132 -6.76 -3.45 16.48
C VAL A 132 -6.37 -4.48 15.45
N PHE A 133 -5.22 -4.33 14.79
CA PHE A 133 -4.73 -5.30 13.82
C PHE A 133 -4.52 -6.69 14.44
N ASP A 134 -3.92 -6.76 15.61
CA ASP A 134 -3.70 -8.01 16.36
C ASP A 134 -5.03 -8.73 16.67
N LYS A 135 -6.05 -7.99 17.14
CA LYS A 135 -7.41 -8.51 17.37
C LYS A 135 -8.04 -9.14 16.12
N HIS A 136 -7.66 -8.64 14.93
CA HIS A 136 -8.16 -9.11 13.64
C HIS A 136 -7.18 -10.01 12.88
N ASN A 137 -6.25 -10.67 13.58
CA ASN A 137 -5.26 -11.59 12.99
C ASN A 137 -4.39 -10.91 11.92
N GLN A 138 -4.00 -9.67 12.13
CA GLN A 138 -3.19 -8.87 11.20
C GLN A 138 -2.02 -8.22 11.91
N VAL A 139 -0.98 -7.90 11.17
CA VAL A 139 0.20 -7.17 11.67
C VAL A 139 0.35 -5.87 10.89
N LEU A 140 0.43 -4.77 11.63
CA LEU A 140 0.75 -3.45 11.06
C LEU A 140 2.25 -3.34 10.80
N LEU A 141 2.67 -3.31 9.55
CA LEU A 141 4.08 -3.29 9.17
C LEU A 141 4.64 -1.87 9.12
N TYR A 142 3.95 -0.95 8.43
CA TYR A 142 4.35 0.45 8.32
C TYR A 142 3.16 1.34 7.99
N ALA A 143 3.33 2.64 8.11
CA ALA A 143 2.40 3.64 7.62
C ALA A 143 3.13 4.66 6.74
N SER A 144 2.44 5.13 5.70
CA SER A 144 2.90 6.19 4.82
C SER A 144 1.93 7.37 4.91
N PRO A 145 2.39 8.58 5.27
CA PRO A 145 1.51 9.72 5.40
C PRO A 145 1.04 10.20 4.02
N TRP A 146 -0.21 10.67 3.96
CA TRP A 146 -0.71 11.41 2.82
C TRP A 146 -0.27 12.87 2.90
N PRO A 147 -0.07 13.55 1.76
CA PRO A 147 0.03 14.99 1.77
C PRO A 147 -1.31 15.61 2.20
N PRO A 148 -1.33 16.89 2.63
CA PRO A 148 -2.57 17.59 2.94
C PRO A 148 -3.57 17.50 1.79
N ALA A 149 -4.82 17.19 2.11
CA ALA A 149 -5.88 17.09 1.12
C ALA A 149 -6.41 18.47 0.73
N GLY A 150 -6.67 18.66 -0.57
CA GLY A 150 -7.31 19.83 -1.14
C GLY A 150 -8.61 19.50 -1.83
N ILE A 151 -9.36 20.54 -2.21
CA ILE A 151 -10.56 20.42 -3.04
C ILE A 151 -10.17 20.69 -4.49
N TRP A 152 -10.38 19.68 -5.34
CA TRP A 152 -10.18 19.80 -6.78
C TRP A 152 -11.54 20.03 -7.45
N SER A 153 -11.71 21.13 -8.14
CA SER A 153 -12.98 21.48 -8.75
C SER A 153 -12.80 22.19 -10.10
N LYS A 154 -13.82 22.13 -10.96
CA LYS A 154 -13.84 22.82 -12.26
C LYS A 154 -14.07 24.33 -12.11
N LYS A 155 -14.51 24.79 -10.95
CA LYS A 155 -14.75 26.20 -10.61
C LYS A 155 -13.99 26.55 -9.35
N PRO A 156 -13.54 27.80 -9.17
CA PRO A 156 -12.95 28.24 -7.92
C PRO A 156 -13.90 28.00 -6.74
N VAL A 157 -13.35 27.51 -5.63
CA VAL A 157 -14.01 27.41 -4.33
C VAL A 157 -13.26 28.34 -3.38
N LEU A 158 -13.82 29.49 -3.11
CA LEU A 158 -13.18 30.58 -2.34
C LEU A 158 -13.77 30.68 -0.93
N SER A 159 -14.94 30.12 -0.71
CA SER A 159 -15.64 30.12 0.58
C SER A 159 -16.39 28.81 0.80
N SER A 160 -16.82 28.55 2.02
CA SER A 160 -17.68 27.41 2.33
C SER A 160 -19.03 27.45 1.60
N GLY A 161 -19.54 28.67 1.30
CA GLY A 161 -20.77 28.83 0.53
C GLY A 161 -20.67 28.28 -0.91
N ASP A 162 -19.49 28.30 -1.50
CA ASP A 162 -19.23 27.78 -2.85
C ASP A 162 -19.31 26.24 -2.94
N LEU A 163 -19.30 25.56 -1.80
CA LEU A 163 -19.47 24.11 -1.69
C LEU A 163 -20.94 23.69 -1.83
N SER A 164 -21.90 24.62 -1.67
CA SER A 164 -23.32 24.32 -1.69
C SER A 164 -23.75 23.62 -2.99
N GLY A 165 -24.30 22.40 -2.83
CA GLY A 165 -24.79 21.59 -3.95
C GLY A 165 -23.71 20.96 -4.83
N LEU A 166 -22.41 21.22 -4.61
CA LEU A 166 -21.35 20.58 -5.38
C LEU A 166 -21.32 19.09 -5.13
N LYS A 167 -21.29 18.29 -6.19
CA LYS A 167 -21.04 16.85 -6.10
C LYS A 167 -19.54 16.65 -5.87
N ILE A 168 -19.17 16.18 -4.70
CA ILE A 168 -17.77 16.02 -4.29
C ILE A 168 -17.55 14.57 -3.82
N ARG A 169 -16.50 13.95 -4.32
CA ARG A 169 -16.00 12.69 -3.78
C ARG A 169 -15.17 12.95 -2.52
N ALA A 170 -15.43 12.18 -1.48
CA ALA A 170 -14.52 12.02 -0.36
C ALA A 170 -14.03 10.55 -0.31
N TRP A 171 -12.88 10.32 0.33
CA TRP A 171 -12.33 8.96 0.42
C TRP A 171 -12.84 8.20 1.65
N ASP A 172 -13.34 8.89 2.68
CA ASP A 172 -13.80 8.28 3.93
C ASP A 172 -15.05 8.97 4.50
N ALA A 173 -15.53 8.44 5.63
CA ALA A 173 -16.71 8.94 6.30
C ALA A 173 -16.50 10.32 6.91
N SER A 174 -15.31 10.62 7.44
CA SER A 174 -14.99 11.91 8.06
C SER A 174 -15.04 13.04 7.03
N GLY A 175 -14.32 12.88 5.92
CA GLY A 175 -14.35 13.86 4.82
C GLY A 175 -15.74 14.02 4.22
N THR A 176 -16.49 12.91 4.07
CA THR A 176 -17.87 12.95 3.58
C THR A 176 -18.77 13.75 4.50
N SER A 177 -18.70 13.53 5.82
CA SER A 177 -19.50 14.23 6.82
C SER A 177 -19.16 15.72 6.84
N THR A 178 -17.87 16.05 6.84
CA THR A 178 -17.38 17.44 6.83
C THR A 178 -17.89 18.22 5.62
N LEU A 179 -17.76 17.65 4.42
CA LEU A 179 -18.23 18.29 3.19
C LEU A 179 -19.76 18.42 3.14
N LYS A 180 -20.50 17.43 3.63
CA LYS A 180 -21.97 17.53 3.76
C LYS A 180 -22.39 18.63 4.71
N THR A 181 -21.72 18.78 5.85
CA THR A 181 -21.98 19.87 6.81
C THR A 181 -21.73 21.23 6.19
N ALA A 182 -20.76 21.34 5.28
CA ALA A 182 -20.49 22.55 4.50
C ALA A 182 -21.44 22.75 3.31
N GLY A 183 -22.49 21.91 3.15
CA GLY A 183 -23.52 22.04 2.12
C GLY A 183 -23.24 21.31 0.80
N ALA A 184 -22.14 20.58 0.68
CA ALA A 184 -21.85 19.81 -0.52
C ALA A 184 -22.69 18.52 -0.63
N ALA A 185 -22.95 18.05 -1.84
CA ALA A 185 -23.48 16.72 -2.14
C ALA A 185 -22.32 15.70 -2.17
N ALA A 186 -21.74 15.46 -0.98
CA ALA A 186 -20.57 14.61 -0.84
C ALA A 186 -20.92 13.11 -0.82
N VAL A 187 -20.10 12.30 -1.48
CA VAL A 187 -20.22 10.83 -1.50
C VAL A 187 -18.88 10.20 -1.19
N GLN A 188 -18.90 9.14 -0.37
CA GLN A 188 -17.70 8.32 -0.17
C GLN A 188 -17.52 7.39 -1.37
N MET A 189 -16.31 7.33 -1.91
CA MET A 189 -16.02 6.50 -3.08
C MET A 189 -14.56 6.05 -3.09
N SER A 190 -14.33 4.78 -3.41
CA SER A 190 -13.01 4.21 -3.64
C SER A 190 -12.29 4.91 -4.79
N TRP A 191 -10.96 4.99 -4.74
CA TRP A 191 -10.19 5.69 -5.77
C TRP A 191 -10.37 5.09 -7.16
N ALA A 192 -10.41 3.77 -7.26
CA ALA A 192 -10.61 3.06 -8.53
C ALA A 192 -11.92 3.43 -9.26
N ASP A 193 -12.93 3.90 -8.51
CA ASP A 193 -14.24 4.27 -9.06
C ASP A 193 -14.31 5.76 -9.47
N VAL A 194 -13.31 6.59 -9.12
CA VAL A 194 -13.39 8.04 -9.32
C VAL A 194 -13.41 8.41 -10.80
N VAL A 195 -12.45 7.93 -11.59
CA VAL A 195 -12.33 8.30 -13.01
C VAL A 195 -13.59 7.93 -13.81
N PRO A 196 -14.16 6.72 -13.67
CA PRO A 196 -15.41 6.37 -14.35
C PRO A 196 -16.62 7.26 -13.98
N GLN A 197 -16.59 7.92 -12.82
CA GLN A 197 -17.68 8.76 -12.32
C GLN A 197 -17.49 10.25 -12.59
N LEU A 198 -16.38 10.66 -13.22
CA LEU A 198 -16.11 12.06 -13.57
C LEU A 198 -16.73 12.49 -14.92
N SER A 199 -17.40 11.60 -15.62
CA SER A 199 -18.09 11.85 -16.90
C SER A 199 -19.40 12.63 -16.74
#